data_996f2e070aea7152d217e4fb092cbbca
#
_entry.id   996f2e070aea7152d217e4fb092cbbca
#
_cell.length_a   1.000
_cell.length_b   1.000
_cell.length_c   1.000
_cell.angle_alpha   90.00
_cell.angle_beta   90.00
_cell.angle_gamma   90.00
#
_symmetry.space_group_name_H-M   'P 1'
#
loop_
_entity.id
_entity.type
_entity.pdbx_description
1 polymer ?
#
loop_
_entity_poly.entity_id
_entity_poly.type
_entity_poly.pdbx_seq_one_letter_code
_entity_poly.pdbx_strand_id
1 'polypeptide(L)'
;MLALKFMHLLCWVYWLGGDLGTFYSSRFVANASLAPAARAIAAKIMMGTDIAPRLCMPLTVVTGLHLASISGTVAISDPLLWAIWLACAAWLWVIWSIHHGKGSSKLALIVQLDFGLRVVLLVGLGATACAGLFGAIPGLAPWLAFKLLCFAGTVACGLAIRIQLRPFGPAFARLMAQGPDAAGDQAIQQSIAACIPYVVSIWILLLLSAATGLHWLNP
;
A
#
# COMPACT_ATOMS: atom_id res chain seq x y z
N MET A 1 2.32 -25.38 -3.14
CA MET A 1 3.41 -24.44 -3.46
C MET A 1 3.14 -23.59 -4.70
N LEU A 2 2.82 -24.18 -5.89
CA LEU A 2 2.61 -23.42 -7.14
C LEU A 2 1.46 -22.40 -7.03
N ALA A 3 0.30 -22.81 -6.52
CA ALA A 3 -0.84 -21.90 -6.33
C ALA A 3 -0.52 -20.71 -5.43
N LEU A 4 0.25 -20.92 -4.36
CA LEU A 4 0.64 -19.85 -3.46
C LEU A 4 1.64 -18.86 -4.11
N LYS A 5 2.59 -19.37 -4.92
CA LYS A 5 3.48 -18.52 -5.74
C LYS A 5 2.66 -17.67 -6.72
N PHE A 6 1.66 -18.28 -7.35
CA PHE A 6 0.78 -17.58 -8.27
C PHE A 6 -0.05 -16.50 -7.57
N MET A 7 -0.63 -16.79 -6.39
CA MET A 7 -1.32 -15.79 -5.57
C MET A 7 -0.40 -14.62 -5.17
N HIS A 8 0.83 -14.93 -4.74
CA HIS A 8 1.80 -13.89 -4.38
C HIS A 8 2.16 -13.00 -5.58
N LEU A 9 2.33 -13.60 -6.76
CA LEU A 9 2.57 -12.87 -8.01
C LEU A 9 1.36 -12.01 -8.40
N LEU A 10 0.14 -12.53 -8.29
CA LEU A 10 -1.08 -11.75 -8.55
C LEU A 10 -1.18 -10.54 -7.61
N CYS A 11 -0.87 -10.69 -6.33
CA CYS A 11 -0.85 -9.56 -5.39
C CYS A 11 0.10 -8.47 -5.87
N TRP A 12 1.29 -8.82 -6.36
CA TRP A 12 2.25 -7.87 -6.90
C TRP A 12 1.72 -7.17 -8.17
N VAL A 13 1.15 -7.94 -9.11
CA VAL A 13 0.60 -7.41 -10.38
C VAL A 13 -0.56 -6.44 -10.12
N TYR A 14 -1.51 -6.84 -9.26
CA TYR A 14 -2.65 -5.97 -8.92
C TYR A 14 -2.25 -4.77 -8.08
N TRP A 15 -1.22 -4.88 -7.25
CA TRP A 15 -0.69 -3.74 -6.51
C TRP A 15 -0.14 -2.70 -7.49
N LEU A 16 0.83 -3.08 -8.31
CA LEU A 16 1.46 -2.17 -9.26
C LEU A 16 0.45 -1.61 -10.28
N GLY A 17 -0.42 -2.47 -10.83
CA GLY A 17 -1.45 -2.06 -11.79
C GLY A 17 -2.48 -1.12 -11.17
N GLY A 18 -2.92 -1.37 -9.94
CA GLY A 18 -3.83 -0.49 -9.20
C GLY A 18 -3.21 0.87 -8.91
N ASP A 19 -1.95 0.91 -8.48
CA ASP A 19 -1.22 2.18 -8.26
C ASP A 19 -1.07 2.99 -9.56
N LEU A 20 -0.74 2.35 -10.67
CA LEU A 20 -0.67 2.99 -11.98
C LEU A 20 -2.02 3.60 -12.39
N GLY A 21 -3.11 2.84 -12.22
CA GLY A 21 -4.47 3.31 -12.50
C GLY A 21 -4.87 4.50 -11.62
N THR A 22 -4.56 4.43 -10.32
CA THR A 22 -4.79 5.50 -9.35
C THR A 22 -4.00 6.76 -9.73
N PHE A 23 -2.72 6.61 -10.01
CA PHE A 23 -1.84 7.70 -10.43
C PHE A 23 -2.32 8.36 -11.74
N TYR A 24 -2.66 7.56 -12.73
CA TYR A 24 -3.16 8.09 -14.00
C TYR A 24 -4.47 8.88 -13.81
N SER A 25 -5.41 8.32 -13.06
CA SER A 25 -6.70 8.98 -12.78
C SER A 25 -6.53 10.27 -11.96
N SER A 26 -5.56 10.34 -11.04
CA SER A 26 -5.30 11.52 -10.22
C SER A 26 -4.94 12.76 -11.05
N ARG A 27 -4.31 12.58 -12.23
CA ARG A 27 -3.97 13.67 -13.14
C ARG A 27 -5.21 14.40 -13.68
N PHE A 28 -6.29 13.65 -13.92
CA PHE A 28 -7.57 14.23 -14.34
C PHE A 28 -8.28 14.92 -13.17
N VAL A 29 -8.15 14.37 -11.96
CA VAL A 29 -8.67 15.02 -10.75
C VAL A 29 -7.99 16.36 -10.48
N ALA A 30 -6.68 16.45 -10.71
CA ALA A 30 -5.89 17.68 -10.53
C ALA A 30 -6.10 18.72 -11.64
N ASN A 31 -6.66 18.33 -12.78
CA ASN A 31 -6.80 19.24 -13.94
C ASN A 31 -7.95 20.22 -13.74
N ALA A 32 -7.63 21.47 -13.40
CA ALA A 32 -8.60 22.56 -13.18
C ALA A 32 -9.34 23.00 -14.45
N SER A 33 -8.85 22.64 -15.67
CA SER A 33 -9.57 22.94 -16.92
C SER A 33 -10.78 22.03 -17.15
N LEU A 34 -10.89 20.93 -16.41
CA LEU A 34 -12.02 20.00 -16.52
C LEU A 34 -13.19 20.44 -15.64
N ALA A 35 -14.40 20.23 -16.15
CA ALA A 35 -15.62 20.46 -15.38
C ALA A 35 -15.63 19.61 -14.09
N PRO A 36 -16.22 20.12 -12.98
CA PRO A 36 -16.30 19.38 -11.71
C PRO A 36 -16.89 17.98 -11.84
N ALA A 37 -17.89 17.78 -12.70
CA ALA A 37 -18.48 16.45 -12.96
C ALA A 37 -17.48 15.46 -13.56
N ALA A 38 -16.61 15.89 -14.49
CA ALA A 38 -15.56 15.04 -15.05
C ALA A 38 -14.51 14.69 -14.00
N ARG A 39 -14.11 15.67 -13.17
CA ARG A 39 -13.19 15.44 -12.04
C ARG A 39 -13.78 14.49 -11.00
N ALA A 40 -15.09 14.54 -10.76
CA ALA A 40 -15.79 13.60 -9.87
C ALA A 40 -15.73 12.15 -10.39
N ILE A 41 -15.93 11.95 -11.70
CA ILE A 41 -15.79 10.63 -12.33
C ILE A 41 -14.35 10.13 -12.21
N ALA A 42 -13.35 10.98 -12.50
CA ALA A 42 -11.95 10.64 -12.35
C ALA A 42 -11.58 10.27 -10.89
N ALA A 43 -12.12 11.02 -9.91
CA ALA A 43 -11.93 10.71 -8.49
C ALA A 43 -12.55 9.37 -8.09
N LYS A 44 -13.73 9.04 -8.65
CA LYS A 44 -14.37 7.73 -8.43
C LYS A 44 -13.52 6.58 -8.98
N ILE A 45 -12.95 6.74 -10.18
CA ILE A 45 -12.03 5.76 -10.78
C ILE A 45 -10.76 5.64 -9.93
N MET A 46 -10.16 6.77 -9.54
CA MET A 46 -8.99 6.82 -8.67
C MET A 46 -9.20 6.05 -7.36
N MET A 47 -10.30 6.30 -6.67
CA MET A 47 -10.63 5.60 -5.42
C MET A 47 -10.95 4.12 -5.64
N GLY A 48 -11.57 3.77 -6.77
CA GLY A 48 -11.88 2.38 -7.12
C GLY A 48 -10.64 1.55 -7.46
N THR A 49 -9.65 2.14 -8.13
CA THR A 49 -8.38 1.46 -8.43
C THR A 49 -7.45 1.37 -7.23
N ASP A 50 -7.49 2.35 -6.31
CA ASP A 50 -6.68 2.40 -5.10
C ASP A 50 -7.01 1.28 -4.08
N ILE A 51 -8.15 0.62 -4.20
CA ILE A 51 -8.49 -0.52 -3.33
C ILE A 51 -7.57 -1.73 -3.56
N ALA A 52 -7.14 -1.97 -4.81
CA ALA A 52 -6.30 -3.11 -5.14
C ALA A 52 -4.93 -3.08 -4.43
N PRO A 53 -4.14 -2.00 -4.47
CA PRO A 53 -2.91 -1.86 -3.68
C PRO A 53 -3.12 -2.10 -2.18
N ARG A 54 -4.20 -1.55 -1.64
CA ARG A 54 -4.52 -1.67 -0.20
C ARG A 54 -4.80 -3.09 0.23
N LEU A 55 -5.54 -3.87 -0.59
CA LEU A 55 -5.83 -5.27 -0.32
C LEU A 55 -4.62 -6.17 -0.59
N CYS A 56 -3.85 -5.87 -1.63
CA CYS A 56 -2.65 -6.64 -1.98
C CYS A 56 -1.54 -6.52 -0.94
N MET A 57 -1.44 -5.41 -0.21
CA MET A 57 -0.40 -5.20 0.80
C MET A 57 -0.41 -6.29 1.89
N PRO A 58 -1.49 -6.55 2.67
CA PRO A 58 -1.52 -7.62 3.65
C PRO A 58 -1.41 -9.01 3.02
N LEU A 59 -2.02 -9.22 1.84
CA LEU A 59 -1.95 -10.49 1.13
C LEU A 59 -0.51 -10.81 0.68
N THR A 60 0.26 -9.82 0.25
CA THR A 60 1.66 -10.00 -0.12
C THR A 60 2.50 -10.45 1.06
N VAL A 61 2.27 -9.88 2.25
CA VAL A 61 2.98 -10.28 3.48
C VAL A 61 2.68 -11.73 3.83
N VAL A 62 1.40 -12.09 3.97
CA VAL A 62 1.03 -13.43 4.42
C VAL A 62 1.41 -14.51 3.42
N THR A 63 1.22 -14.27 2.12
CA THR A 63 1.63 -15.21 1.08
C THR A 63 3.16 -15.35 1.00
N GLY A 64 3.89 -14.26 1.18
CA GLY A 64 5.35 -14.26 1.24
C GLY A 64 5.90 -15.01 2.44
N LEU A 65 5.36 -14.79 3.64
CA LEU A 65 5.74 -15.53 4.85
C LEU A 65 5.41 -17.03 4.74
N HIS A 66 4.26 -17.36 4.19
CA HIS A 66 3.88 -18.76 3.96
C HIS A 66 4.82 -19.43 2.94
N LEU A 67 5.19 -18.73 1.85
CA LEU A 67 6.19 -19.24 0.89
C LEU A 67 7.57 -19.44 1.55
N ALA A 68 8.01 -18.50 2.39
CA ALA A 68 9.27 -18.61 3.13
C ALA A 68 9.25 -19.79 4.10
N SER A 69 8.10 -20.10 4.73
CA SER A 69 7.91 -21.26 5.58
C SER A 69 8.02 -22.56 4.79
N ILE A 70 7.26 -22.71 3.70
CA ILE A 70 7.26 -23.93 2.85
C ILE A 70 8.63 -24.18 2.19
N SER A 71 9.35 -23.10 1.85
CA SER A 71 10.70 -23.22 1.27
C SER A 71 11.79 -23.52 2.30
N GLY A 72 11.45 -23.56 3.58
CA GLY A 72 12.42 -23.74 4.65
C GLY A 72 13.33 -22.52 4.92
N THR A 73 13.04 -21.38 4.28
CA THR A 73 13.81 -20.13 4.46
C THR A 73 13.59 -19.52 5.85
N VAL A 74 12.40 -19.69 6.40
CA VAL A 74 12.03 -19.23 7.76
C VAL A 74 11.23 -20.33 8.44
N ALA A 75 11.61 -20.69 9.68
CA ALA A 75 10.86 -21.66 10.48
C ALA A 75 9.64 -20.97 11.12
N ILE A 76 8.44 -21.25 10.62
CA ILE A 76 7.17 -20.77 11.18
C ILE A 76 6.35 -22.02 11.54
N SER A 77 5.89 -22.11 12.79
CA SER A 77 5.00 -23.20 13.19
C SER A 77 3.60 -23.06 12.55
N ASP A 78 2.94 -24.19 12.29
CA ASP A 78 1.61 -24.19 11.65
C ASP A 78 0.58 -23.35 12.43
N PRO A 79 0.48 -23.41 13.79
CA PRO A 79 -0.45 -22.56 14.51
C PRO A 79 -0.18 -21.06 14.32
N LEU A 80 1.09 -20.66 14.29
CA LEU A 80 1.48 -19.26 14.05
C LEU A 80 1.13 -18.83 12.61
N LEU A 81 1.35 -19.71 11.64
CA LEU A 81 1.01 -19.44 10.25
C LEU A 81 -0.50 -19.22 10.07
N TRP A 82 -1.34 -20.04 10.72
CA TRP A 82 -2.80 -19.84 10.72
C TRP A 82 -3.21 -18.55 11.42
N ALA A 83 -2.56 -18.20 12.53
CA ALA A 83 -2.81 -16.92 13.21
C ALA A 83 -2.49 -15.73 12.32
N ILE A 84 -1.40 -15.78 11.53
CA ILE A 84 -1.02 -14.76 10.55
C ILE A 84 -2.09 -14.63 9.44
N TRP A 85 -2.63 -15.75 8.93
CA TRP A 85 -3.73 -15.74 7.95
C TRP A 85 -5.01 -15.13 8.51
N LEU A 86 -5.38 -15.43 9.76
CA LEU A 86 -6.54 -14.85 10.43
C LEU A 86 -6.35 -13.34 10.65
N ALA A 87 -5.17 -12.92 11.08
CA ALA A 87 -4.83 -11.50 11.21
C ALA A 87 -4.92 -10.76 9.86
N CYS A 88 -4.45 -11.39 8.78
CA CYS A 88 -4.58 -10.87 7.42
C CYS A 88 -6.07 -10.71 7.03
N ALA A 89 -6.89 -11.73 7.27
CA ALA A 89 -8.32 -11.68 6.96
C ALA A 89 -9.04 -10.56 7.74
N ALA A 90 -8.72 -10.39 9.02
CA ALA A 90 -9.23 -9.30 9.84
C ALA A 90 -8.80 -7.94 9.30
N TRP A 91 -7.56 -7.80 8.86
CA TRP A 91 -7.08 -6.55 8.26
C TRP A 91 -7.72 -6.24 6.90
N LEU A 92 -7.92 -7.25 6.06
CA LEU A 92 -8.68 -7.10 4.81
C LEU A 92 -10.11 -6.60 5.08
N TRP A 93 -10.76 -7.13 6.11
CA TRP A 93 -12.08 -6.65 6.53
C TRP A 93 -12.04 -5.19 7.00
N VAL A 94 -11.01 -4.77 7.74
CA VAL A 94 -10.79 -3.37 8.14
C VAL A 94 -10.65 -2.47 6.91
N ILE A 95 -9.80 -2.83 5.94
CA ILE A 95 -9.59 -2.07 4.70
C ILE A 95 -10.89 -1.95 3.90
N TRP A 96 -11.63 -3.05 3.77
CA TRP A 96 -12.92 -3.08 3.09
C TRP A 96 -13.96 -2.20 3.78
N SER A 97 -14.00 -2.25 5.10
CA SER A 97 -14.90 -1.42 5.92
C SER A 97 -14.59 0.08 5.78
N ILE A 98 -13.30 0.45 5.70
CA ILE A 98 -12.90 1.85 5.44
C ILE A 98 -13.36 2.29 4.06
N HIS A 99 -13.19 1.43 3.04
CA HIS A 99 -13.52 1.77 1.66
C HIS A 99 -15.02 1.98 1.44
N HIS A 100 -15.89 1.20 2.11
CA HIS A 100 -17.34 1.28 1.98
C HIS A 100 -18.01 2.10 3.09
N GLY A 101 -17.28 2.44 4.15
CA GLY A 101 -17.80 3.16 5.32
C GLY A 101 -18.19 4.60 4.99
N LYS A 102 -19.38 5.02 5.47
CA LYS A 102 -19.85 6.40 5.36
C LYS A 102 -19.94 7.03 6.76
N GLY A 103 -19.01 7.95 7.05
CA GLY A 103 -19.18 9.02 8.05
C GLY A 103 -19.58 8.68 9.49
N SER A 104 -19.33 7.47 10.00
CA SER A 104 -19.63 7.13 11.39
C SER A 104 -18.44 7.40 12.32
N SER A 105 -18.69 7.70 13.61
CA SER A 105 -17.64 7.85 14.62
C SER A 105 -16.77 6.58 14.76
N LYS A 106 -17.35 5.41 14.54
CA LYS A 106 -16.63 4.13 14.50
C LYS A 106 -15.63 4.05 13.37
N LEU A 107 -15.94 4.68 12.22
CA LEU A 107 -15.03 4.71 11.07
C LEU A 107 -13.74 5.46 11.38
N ALA A 108 -13.80 6.57 12.12
CA ALA A 108 -12.61 7.32 12.52
C ALA A 108 -11.65 6.47 13.36
N LEU A 109 -12.18 5.68 14.30
CA LEU A 109 -11.39 4.74 15.09
C LEU A 109 -10.75 3.65 14.22
N ILE A 110 -11.52 3.06 13.30
CA ILE A 110 -11.03 2.01 12.38
C ILE A 110 -9.89 2.56 11.49
N VAL A 111 -10.00 3.80 11.01
CA VAL A 111 -8.94 4.47 10.23
C VAL A 111 -7.67 4.69 11.06
N GLN A 112 -7.82 5.07 12.34
CA GLN A 112 -6.68 5.23 13.25
C GLN A 112 -6.00 3.89 13.54
N LEU A 113 -6.79 2.83 13.76
CA LEU A 113 -6.27 1.46 13.96
C LEU A 113 -5.51 0.97 12.73
N ASP A 114 -6.05 1.16 11.52
CA ASP A 114 -5.34 0.81 10.27
C ASP A 114 -4.02 1.59 10.12
N PHE A 115 -4.02 2.88 10.47
CA PHE A 115 -2.80 3.67 10.46
C PHE A 115 -1.76 3.14 11.47
N GLY A 116 -2.18 2.89 12.71
CA GLY A 116 -1.32 2.33 13.76
C GLY A 116 -0.75 0.95 13.39
N LEU A 117 -1.58 0.07 12.81
CA LEU A 117 -1.16 -1.24 12.34
C LEU A 117 -0.07 -1.14 11.26
N ARG A 118 -0.20 -0.20 10.32
CA ARG A 118 0.83 0.07 9.30
C ARG A 118 2.13 0.57 9.91
N VAL A 119 2.06 1.43 10.93
CA VAL A 119 3.26 1.90 11.65
C VAL A 119 3.96 0.73 12.36
N VAL A 120 3.20 -0.13 13.05
CA VAL A 120 3.74 -1.34 13.68
C VAL A 120 4.39 -2.26 12.66
N LEU A 121 3.73 -2.48 11.51
CA LEU A 121 4.26 -3.29 10.42
C LEU A 121 5.55 -2.68 9.86
N LEU A 122 5.58 -1.36 9.62
CA LEU A 122 6.76 -0.64 9.14
C LEU A 122 7.95 -0.81 10.09
N VAL A 123 7.72 -0.57 11.38
CA VAL A 123 8.79 -0.68 12.39
C VAL A 123 9.25 -2.12 12.55
N GLY A 124 8.33 -3.07 12.64
CA GLY A 124 8.65 -4.50 12.81
C GLY A 124 9.41 -5.07 11.61
N LEU A 125 8.91 -4.86 10.40
CA LEU A 125 9.58 -5.35 9.19
C LEU A 125 10.88 -4.60 8.90
N GLY A 126 10.91 -3.28 9.12
CA GLY A 126 12.12 -2.48 8.95
C GLY A 126 13.23 -2.89 9.92
N ALA A 127 12.90 -3.08 11.20
CA ALA A 127 13.85 -3.55 12.20
C ALA A 127 14.37 -4.96 11.88
N THR A 128 13.46 -5.88 11.49
CA THR A 128 13.83 -7.25 11.07
C THR A 128 14.73 -7.24 9.84
N ALA A 129 14.40 -6.40 8.85
CA ALA A 129 15.19 -6.25 7.63
C ALA A 129 16.60 -5.73 7.94
N CYS A 130 16.71 -4.65 8.72
CA CYS A 130 18.00 -4.09 9.12
C CYS A 130 18.82 -5.11 9.92
N ALA A 131 18.23 -5.74 10.93
CA ALA A 131 18.90 -6.75 11.73
C ALA A 131 19.40 -7.94 10.87
N GLY A 132 18.60 -8.37 9.88
CA GLY A 132 18.98 -9.42 8.94
C GLY A 132 20.15 -9.02 8.03
N LEU A 133 20.12 -7.81 7.48
CA LEU A 133 21.18 -7.29 6.61
C LEU A 133 22.51 -7.11 7.35
N PHE A 134 22.47 -6.77 8.64
CA PHE A 134 23.67 -6.70 9.49
C PHE A 134 24.07 -8.05 10.13
N GLY A 135 23.41 -9.15 9.76
CA GLY A 135 23.74 -10.49 10.26
C GLY A 135 23.32 -10.74 11.71
N ALA A 136 22.50 -9.88 12.31
CA ALA A 136 22.05 -10.02 13.69
C ALA A 136 20.94 -11.09 13.87
N ILE A 137 20.36 -11.58 12.76
CA ILE A 137 19.38 -12.68 12.77
C ILE A 137 19.99 -13.88 12.06
N PRO A 138 20.50 -14.89 12.81
CA PRO A 138 21.06 -16.10 12.21
C PRO A 138 20.01 -16.81 11.33
N GLY A 139 20.42 -17.22 10.13
CA GLY A 139 19.56 -17.95 9.19
C GLY A 139 18.62 -17.10 8.35
N LEU A 140 18.51 -15.79 8.57
CA LEU A 140 17.75 -14.92 7.69
C LEU A 140 18.58 -14.59 6.43
N ALA A 141 18.15 -15.13 5.29
CA ALA A 141 18.85 -14.91 4.03
C ALA A 141 18.89 -13.41 3.64
N PRO A 142 20.03 -12.85 3.19
CA PRO A 142 20.18 -11.43 2.86
C PRO A 142 19.15 -10.93 1.82
N TRP A 143 18.84 -11.76 0.81
CA TRP A 143 17.84 -11.42 -0.20
C TRP A 143 16.43 -11.25 0.41
N LEU A 144 16.10 -12.08 1.42
CA LEU A 144 14.80 -11.96 2.10
C LEU A 144 14.78 -10.70 2.99
N ALA A 145 15.87 -10.41 3.71
CA ALA A 145 16.00 -9.19 4.50
C ALA A 145 15.86 -7.93 3.61
N PHE A 146 16.48 -7.93 2.42
CA PHE A 146 16.33 -6.83 1.45
C PHE A 146 14.89 -6.69 0.95
N LYS A 147 14.19 -7.80 0.68
CA LYS A 147 12.75 -7.74 0.32
C LYS A 147 11.90 -7.16 1.43
N LEU A 148 12.16 -7.51 2.68
CA LEU A 148 11.46 -6.94 3.83
C LEU A 148 11.72 -5.44 3.95
N LEU A 149 12.95 -4.99 3.65
CA LEU A 149 13.29 -3.57 3.62
C LEU A 149 12.54 -2.82 2.51
N CYS A 150 12.51 -3.38 1.30
CA CYS A 150 11.72 -2.82 0.19
C CYS A 150 10.24 -2.72 0.56
N PHE A 151 9.69 -3.76 1.18
CA PHE A 151 8.30 -3.76 1.62
C PHE A 151 8.04 -2.72 2.72
N ALA A 152 8.90 -2.61 3.73
CA ALA A 152 8.82 -1.57 4.75
C ALA A 152 8.84 -0.16 4.11
N GLY A 153 9.70 0.05 3.12
CA GLY A 153 9.76 1.28 2.33
C GLY A 153 8.44 1.60 1.61
N THR A 154 7.78 0.58 1.00
CA THR A 154 6.45 0.80 0.37
C THR A 154 5.39 1.20 1.39
N VAL A 155 5.40 0.59 2.60
CA VAL A 155 4.49 0.97 3.68
C VAL A 155 4.75 2.40 4.16
N ALA A 156 6.02 2.80 4.31
CA ALA A 156 6.42 4.16 4.67
C ALA A 156 5.92 5.18 3.64
N CYS A 157 6.12 4.91 2.34
CA CYS A 157 5.61 5.75 1.26
C CYS A 157 4.08 5.85 1.30
N GLY A 158 3.37 4.74 1.52
CA GLY A 158 1.91 4.74 1.66
C GLY A 158 1.41 5.58 2.85
N LEU A 159 2.10 5.56 3.98
CA LEU A 159 1.81 6.43 5.13
C LEU A 159 2.08 7.92 4.79
N ALA A 160 3.17 8.21 4.10
CA ALA A 160 3.50 9.56 3.65
C ALA A 160 2.43 10.11 2.68
N ILE A 161 1.97 9.32 1.71
CA ILE A 161 0.87 9.68 0.80
C ILE A 161 -0.39 10.06 1.58
N ARG A 162 -0.76 9.30 2.62
CA ARG A 162 -1.92 9.62 3.46
C ARG A 162 -1.80 10.97 4.16
N ILE A 163 -0.58 11.34 4.56
CA ILE A 163 -0.32 12.64 5.21
C ILE A 163 -0.45 13.76 4.18
N GLN A 164 0.16 13.60 2.99
CA GLN A 164 0.11 14.60 1.92
C GLN A 164 -1.29 14.82 1.36
N LEU A 165 -2.15 13.79 1.36
CA LEU A 165 -3.53 13.87 0.89
C LEU A 165 -4.53 14.45 1.92
N ARG A 166 -4.10 14.84 3.13
CA ARG A 166 -5.02 15.43 4.11
C ARG A 166 -5.77 16.67 3.61
N PRO A 167 -5.13 17.62 2.88
CA PRO A 167 -5.85 18.80 2.35
C PRO A 167 -6.78 18.48 1.18
N PHE A 168 -6.53 17.37 0.46
CA PHE A 168 -7.28 16.99 -0.74
C PHE A 168 -8.78 16.79 -0.46
N GLY A 169 -9.15 16.03 0.56
CA GLY A 169 -10.55 15.70 0.85
C GLY A 169 -11.43 16.94 1.06
N PRO A 170 -11.09 17.85 1.98
CA PRO A 170 -11.84 19.10 2.19
C PRO A 170 -11.89 20.00 0.94
N ALA A 171 -10.77 20.11 0.19
CA ALA A 171 -10.71 20.93 -1.03
C ALA A 171 -11.61 20.34 -2.13
N PHE A 172 -11.58 19.02 -2.31
CA PHE A 172 -12.44 18.36 -3.31
C PHE A 172 -13.93 18.41 -2.93
N ALA A 173 -14.27 18.30 -1.64
CA ALA A 173 -15.64 18.47 -1.16
C ALA A 173 -16.16 19.89 -1.43
N ARG A 174 -15.36 20.94 -1.24
CA ARG A 174 -15.71 22.33 -1.60
C ARG A 174 -15.92 22.49 -3.11
N LEU A 175 -15.03 21.93 -3.93
CA LEU A 175 -15.17 21.94 -5.37
C LEU A 175 -16.54 21.36 -5.81
N MET A 176 -16.99 20.26 -5.17
CA MET A 176 -18.27 19.63 -5.51
C MET A 176 -19.48 20.42 -4.99
N ALA A 177 -19.38 21.12 -3.87
CA ALA A 177 -20.47 21.82 -3.26
C ALA A 177 -20.64 23.27 -3.77
N GLN A 178 -19.54 23.97 -4.06
CA GLN A 178 -19.50 25.41 -4.32
C GLN A 178 -18.99 25.75 -5.73
N GLY A 179 -18.49 24.75 -6.46
CA GLY A 179 -17.83 24.96 -7.75
C GLY A 179 -16.33 25.26 -7.65
N PRO A 180 -15.68 25.50 -8.82
CA PRO A 180 -14.25 25.75 -8.88
C PRO A 180 -13.86 27.07 -8.20
N ASP A 181 -12.80 27.03 -7.40
CA ASP A 181 -12.12 28.21 -6.84
C ASP A 181 -10.60 28.01 -6.90
N ALA A 182 -9.85 29.10 -7.08
CA ALA A 182 -8.40 29.05 -7.26
C ALA A 182 -7.67 28.40 -6.07
N ALA A 183 -8.11 28.66 -4.84
CA ALA A 183 -7.48 28.12 -3.63
C ALA A 183 -7.76 26.62 -3.47
N GLY A 184 -8.98 26.18 -3.76
CA GLY A 184 -9.35 24.76 -3.77
C GLY A 184 -8.61 23.97 -4.84
N ASP A 185 -8.54 24.50 -6.05
CA ASP A 185 -7.80 23.89 -7.17
C ASP A 185 -6.32 23.77 -6.86
N GLN A 186 -5.70 24.82 -6.30
CA GLN A 186 -4.31 24.80 -5.88
C GLN A 186 -4.07 23.74 -4.78
N ALA A 187 -4.96 23.63 -3.78
CA ALA A 187 -4.84 22.63 -2.72
C ALA A 187 -4.93 21.20 -3.25
N ILE A 188 -5.83 20.94 -4.21
CA ILE A 188 -5.95 19.64 -4.89
C ILE A 188 -4.67 19.31 -5.65
N GLN A 189 -4.17 20.24 -6.48
CA GLN A 189 -2.97 20.08 -7.30
C GLN A 189 -1.73 19.83 -6.42
N GLN A 190 -1.52 20.64 -5.40
CA GLN A 190 -0.38 20.50 -4.50
C GLN A 190 -0.40 19.20 -3.72
N SER A 191 -1.57 18.77 -3.23
CA SER A 191 -1.71 17.49 -2.52
C SER A 191 -1.33 16.31 -3.41
N ILE A 192 -1.81 16.29 -4.67
CA ILE A 192 -1.50 15.23 -5.63
C ILE A 192 -0.03 15.28 -6.04
N ALA A 193 0.50 16.46 -6.33
CA ALA A 193 1.90 16.64 -6.70
C ALA A 193 2.88 16.19 -5.60
N ALA A 194 2.55 16.47 -4.33
CA ALA A 194 3.34 16.04 -3.18
C ALA A 194 3.37 14.51 -3.00
N CYS A 195 2.42 13.77 -3.59
CA CYS A 195 2.40 12.31 -3.55
C CYS A 195 3.32 11.66 -4.60
N ILE A 196 3.65 12.36 -5.70
CA ILE A 196 4.38 11.80 -6.84
C ILE A 196 5.69 11.09 -6.43
N PRO A 197 6.60 11.70 -5.65
CA PRO A 197 7.85 11.05 -5.29
C PRO A 197 7.62 9.73 -4.54
N TYR A 198 6.62 9.67 -3.65
CA TYR A 198 6.30 8.46 -2.90
C TYR A 198 5.70 7.37 -3.78
N VAL A 199 4.84 7.72 -4.73
CA VAL A 199 4.28 6.77 -5.71
C VAL A 199 5.38 6.16 -6.58
N VAL A 200 6.28 6.98 -7.12
CA VAL A 200 7.43 6.50 -7.91
C VAL A 200 8.34 5.61 -7.06
N SER A 201 8.59 5.98 -5.81
CA SER A 201 9.36 5.16 -4.88
C SER A 201 8.71 3.80 -4.62
N ILE A 202 7.38 3.73 -4.46
CA ILE A 202 6.64 2.45 -4.34
C ILE A 202 6.90 1.57 -5.56
N TRP A 203 6.80 2.11 -6.78
CA TRP A 203 7.03 1.32 -8.00
C TRP A 203 8.46 0.77 -8.06
N ILE A 204 9.46 1.60 -7.75
CA ILE A 204 10.86 1.18 -7.71
C ILE A 204 11.06 0.06 -6.68
N LEU A 205 10.54 0.23 -5.46
CA LEU A 205 10.66 -0.74 -4.39
C LEU A 205 9.95 -2.07 -4.71
N LEU A 206 8.77 -2.01 -5.34
CA LEU A 206 8.07 -3.20 -5.81
C LEU A 206 8.87 -3.95 -6.88
N LEU A 207 9.44 -3.23 -7.87
CA LEU A 207 10.27 -3.83 -8.91
C LEU A 207 11.55 -4.44 -8.33
N LEU A 208 12.25 -3.76 -7.42
CA LEU A 208 13.41 -4.29 -6.73
C LEU A 208 13.07 -5.55 -5.92
N SER A 209 11.95 -5.53 -5.20
CA SER A 209 11.46 -6.69 -4.45
C SER A 209 11.16 -7.88 -5.37
N ALA A 210 10.55 -7.64 -6.54
CA ALA A 210 10.28 -8.69 -7.53
C ALA A 210 11.57 -9.26 -8.12
N ALA A 211 12.50 -8.41 -8.55
CA ALA A 211 13.80 -8.81 -9.10
C ALA A 211 14.62 -9.63 -8.10
N THR A 212 14.61 -9.22 -6.82
CA THR A 212 15.24 -9.99 -5.73
C THR A 212 14.57 -11.34 -5.53
N GLY A 213 13.23 -11.41 -5.61
CA GLY A 213 12.50 -12.66 -5.45
C GLY A 213 12.68 -13.66 -6.61
N LEU A 214 13.04 -13.17 -7.77
CA LEU A 214 13.45 -13.97 -8.93
C LEU A 214 14.94 -14.35 -8.89
N HIS A 215 15.66 -13.96 -7.84
CA HIS A 215 17.12 -14.11 -7.72
C HIS A 215 17.93 -13.46 -8.86
N TRP A 216 17.33 -12.51 -9.56
CA TRP A 216 17.98 -11.78 -10.64
C TRP A 216 19.06 -10.81 -10.15
N LEU A 217 18.91 -10.27 -8.93
CA LEU A 217 19.87 -9.38 -8.28
C LEU A 217 20.84 -10.12 -7.36
N ASN A 218 20.70 -11.43 -7.20
CA ASN A 218 21.62 -12.29 -6.46
C ASN A 218 22.19 -13.35 -7.42
N PRO A 219 23.43 -13.25 -7.79
CA PRO A 219 24.13 -14.33 -8.50
C PRO A 219 24.31 -15.58 -7.63
#